data_d4cfc2f9430487394479bb2468cfe201
#
_entry.id   d4cfc2f9430487394479bb2468cfe201
#
_cell.length_a   1.000
_cell.length_b   1.000
_cell.length_c   1.000
_cell.angle_alpha   90.00
_cell.angle_beta   90.00
_cell.angle_gamma   90.00
#
_symmetry.space_group_name_H-M   'P 1'
#
loop_
_entity.id
_entity.type
_entity.pdbx_description
1 polymer ?
#
loop_
_entity_poly.entity_id
_entity_poly.type
_entity_poly.pdbx_seq_one_letter_code
_entity_poly.pdbx_strand_id
1 'polypeptide(L)'
;MRLYELVYIFDPALEESAIEAKIEKFHGLLDGTVQETDFWGVRQLAYPIQKQNQGYYVVSQVQADPTALPEFERQVKLDDDVMRYLVVINEGEPTTGYSLMKERPEGTIDPDEVEEEDDDEEEDDDDDSPPEFQGGRGRRSRHEGPSITLLNYKDVETLSRFLTESGKILPKRTTKVTARFQRQLGSAVKRARYLALIPYVRNHEA
;
A
#
# COMPACT_ATOMS: atom_id res chain seq x y z
N MET A 1 4.68 -11.89 -20.93
CA MET A 1 5.46 -11.04 -20.01
C MET A 1 4.55 -10.06 -19.30
N ARG A 2 4.77 -9.80 -17.99
CA ARG A 2 4.02 -8.84 -17.16
C ARG A 2 5.00 -7.98 -16.43
N LEU A 3 4.61 -6.76 -16.07
CA LEU A 3 5.41 -5.88 -15.24
C LEU A 3 5.18 -6.24 -13.76
N TYR A 4 6.26 -6.57 -13.07
CA TYR A 4 6.28 -6.87 -11.66
C TYR A 4 7.09 -5.82 -10.91
N GLU A 5 6.66 -5.51 -9.71
CA GLU A 5 7.44 -4.77 -8.75
C GLU A 5 7.95 -5.75 -7.68
N LEU A 6 9.25 -5.72 -7.47
CA LEU A 6 9.98 -6.56 -6.54
C LEU A 6 10.53 -5.67 -5.44
N VAL A 7 10.15 -5.92 -4.22
CA VAL A 7 10.69 -5.20 -3.06
C VAL A 7 11.46 -6.16 -2.21
N TYR A 8 12.70 -5.80 -1.89
CA TYR A 8 13.58 -6.56 -1.03
C TYR A 8 13.92 -5.78 0.23
N ILE A 9 14.03 -6.48 1.33
CA ILE A 9 14.58 -5.98 2.59
C ILE A 9 15.75 -6.88 2.94
N PHE A 10 16.94 -6.34 2.81
CA PHE A 10 18.20 -7.02 3.16
C PHE A 10 18.65 -6.68 4.58
N ASP A 11 19.53 -7.51 5.12
CA ASP A 11 20.21 -7.23 6.37
C ASP A 11 21.02 -5.92 6.24
N PRO A 12 20.85 -4.95 7.17
CA PRO A 12 21.55 -3.67 7.11
C PRO A 12 23.08 -3.78 7.30
N ALA A 13 23.58 -4.94 7.73
CA ALA A 13 25.02 -5.20 7.89
C ALA A 13 25.74 -5.50 6.57
N LEU A 14 24.99 -5.73 5.47
CA LEU A 14 25.56 -6.02 4.16
C LEU A 14 26.11 -4.75 3.50
N GLU A 15 27.22 -4.92 2.78
CA GLU A 15 27.75 -3.85 1.91
C GLU A 15 26.88 -3.68 0.66
N GLU A 16 26.75 -2.45 0.16
CA GLU A 16 25.96 -2.13 -1.03
C GLU A 16 26.38 -2.94 -2.26
N SER A 17 27.68 -3.13 -2.45
CA SER A 17 28.23 -3.94 -3.54
C SER A 17 27.76 -5.41 -3.50
N ALA A 18 27.61 -5.97 -2.29
CA ALA A 18 27.10 -7.33 -2.11
C ALA A 18 25.58 -7.39 -2.41
N ILE A 19 24.83 -6.36 -2.05
CA ILE A 19 23.41 -6.24 -2.33
C ILE A 19 23.17 -6.12 -3.85
N GLU A 20 23.94 -5.28 -4.54
CA GLU A 20 23.88 -5.14 -6.00
C GLU A 20 24.12 -6.46 -6.71
N ALA A 21 25.20 -7.19 -6.35
CA ALA A 21 25.53 -8.49 -6.92
C ALA A 21 24.41 -9.54 -6.70
N LYS A 22 23.75 -9.51 -5.52
CA LYS A 22 22.60 -10.38 -5.24
C LYS A 22 21.39 -10.03 -6.10
N ILE A 23 21.10 -8.76 -6.26
CA ILE A 23 19.97 -8.27 -7.08
C ILE A 23 20.20 -8.67 -8.54
N GLU A 24 21.40 -8.48 -9.09
CA GLU A 24 21.73 -8.92 -10.45
C GLU A 24 21.54 -10.43 -10.62
N LYS A 25 21.98 -11.23 -9.64
CA LYS A 25 21.76 -12.69 -9.63
C LYS A 25 20.27 -13.03 -9.64
N PHE A 26 19.46 -12.36 -8.80
CA PHE A 26 18.01 -12.61 -8.73
C PHE A 26 17.31 -12.18 -10.02
N HIS A 27 17.66 -11.04 -10.58
CA HIS A 27 17.09 -10.57 -11.85
C HIS A 27 17.48 -11.50 -13.01
N GLY A 28 18.68 -12.09 -13.01
CA GLY A 28 19.09 -13.07 -14.00
C GLY A 28 18.24 -14.36 -14.02
N LEU A 29 17.52 -14.66 -12.93
CA LEU A 29 16.61 -15.80 -12.86
C LEU A 29 15.24 -15.54 -13.52
N LEU A 30 14.92 -14.28 -13.73
CA LEU A 30 13.58 -13.87 -14.21
C LEU A 30 13.44 -13.89 -15.73
N ASP A 31 14.53 -14.13 -16.49
CA ASP A 31 14.55 -14.08 -17.95
C ASP A 31 13.81 -12.85 -18.51
N GLY A 32 13.98 -11.72 -17.83
CA GLY A 32 13.20 -10.51 -18.06
C GLY A 32 14.05 -9.27 -18.29
N THR A 33 13.38 -8.14 -18.51
CA THR A 33 14.03 -6.84 -18.65
C THR A 33 13.80 -6.03 -17.39
N VAL A 34 14.88 -5.63 -16.72
CA VAL A 34 14.82 -4.66 -15.61
C VAL A 34 14.55 -3.28 -16.19
N GLN A 35 13.47 -2.64 -15.75
CA GLN A 35 13.12 -1.29 -16.19
C GLN A 35 13.75 -0.24 -15.27
N GLU A 36 13.62 -0.43 -13.97
CA GLU A 36 14.11 0.52 -12.99
C GLU A 36 14.49 -0.23 -11.71
N THR A 37 15.54 0.22 -11.03
CA THR A 37 15.92 -0.24 -9.69
C THR A 37 16.24 0.97 -8.84
N ASP A 38 15.56 1.09 -7.71
CA ASP A 38 15.67 2.20 -6.77
C ASP A 38 16.18 1.67 -5.42
N PHE A 39 17.34 2.17 -4.99
CA PHE A 39 17.96 1.82 -3.73
C PHE A 39 17.55 2.83 -2.67
N TRP A 40 16.64 2.42 -1.80
CA TRP A 40 16.17 3.30 -0.73
C TRP A 40 17.12 3.38 0.46
N GLY A 41 18.11 2.49 0.52
CA GLY A 41 19.07 2.44 1.60
C GLY A 41 18.50 1.88 2.91
N VAL A 42 19.25 2.07 3.99
CA VAL A 42 18.88 1.60 5.32
C VAL A 42 17.73 2.45 5.88
N ARG A 43 16.63 1.78 6.28
CA ARG A 43 15.47 2.42 6.90
C ARG A 43 15.09 1.70 8.19
N GLN A 44 14.51 2.45 9.12
CA GLN A 44 13.94 1.89 10.34
C GLN A 44 12.66 1.13 10.02
N LEU A 45 12.55 -0.10 10.52
CA LEU A 45 11.36 -0.93 10.40
C LEU A 45 10.31 -0.50 11.41
N ALA A 46 9.03 -0.52 11.03
CA ALA A 46 7.92 -0.21 11.93
C ALA A 46 7.74 -1.27 13.04
N TYR A 47 8.29 -2.46 12.86
CA TYR A 47 8.39 -3.53 13.84
C TYR A 47 9.59 -4.43 13.52
N PRO A 48 10.22 -5.09 14.48
CA PRO A 48 11.43 -5.87 14.24
C PRO A 48 11.14 -7.08 13.33
N ILE A 49 12.03 -7.31 12.37
CA ILE A 49 12.06 -8.51 11.54
C ILE A 49 13.36 -9.24 11.87
N GLN A 50 13.30 -10.55 12.17
CA GLN A 50 14.48 -11.36 12.55
C GLN A 50 15.33 -10.72 13.66
N LYS A 51 14.69 -10.01 14.60
CA LYS A 51 15.32 -9.24 15.69
C LYS A 51 16.08 -7.99 15.23
N GLN A 52 16.02 -7.60 13.97
CA GLN A 52 16.58 -6.36 13.44
C GLN A 52 15.51 -5.27 13.42
N ASN A 53 15.91 -4.06 13.83
CA ASN A 53 15.04 -2.86 13.82
C ASN A 53 15.23 -2.00 12.57
N GLN A 54 16.21 -2.36 11.73
CA GLN A 54 16.53 -1.68 10.49
C GLN A 54 16.65 -2.71 9.36
N GLY A 55 16.48 -2.26 8.13
CA GLY A 55 16.68 -3.06 6.93
C GLY A 55 17.07 -2.21 5.74
N TYR A 56 17.82 -2.76 4.82
CA TYR A 56 18.18 -2.10 3.58
C TYR A 56 17.12 -2.42 2.52
N TYR A 57 16.42 -1.38 2.03
CA TYR A 57 15.32 -1.52 1.07
C TYR A 57 15.80 -1.31 -0.35
N VAL A 58 15.35 -2.19 -1.25
CA VAL A 58 15.50 -2.04 -2.70
C VAL A 58 14.18 -2.32 -3.37
N VAL A 59 13.81 -1.48 -4.31
CA VAL A 59 12.61 -1.61 -5.13
C VAL A 59 13.03 -1.73 -6.59
N SER A 60 12.61 -2.79 -7.26
CA SER A 60 12.92 -3.01 -8.67
C SER A 60 11.65 -3.26 -9.48
N GLN A 61 11.58 -2.70 -10.66
CA GLN A 61 10.53 -2.99 -11.64
C GLN A 61 11.10 -3.85 -12.76
N VAL A 62 10.52 -5.03 -12.93
CA VAL A 62 11.01 -6.04 -13.88
C VAL A 62 9.87 -6.56 -14.73
N GLN A 63 10.07 -6.56 -16.03
CA GLN A 63 9.15 -7.19 -16.97
C GLN A 63 9.59 -8.64 -17.17
N ALA A 64 8.83 -9.59 -16.64
CA ALA A 64 9.18 -11.01 -16.65
C ALA A 64 8.01 -11.92 -17.06
N ASP A 65 8.33 -13.17 -17.35
CA ASP A 65 7.32 -14.19 -17.58
C ASP A 65 6.87 -14.79 -16.22
N PRO A 66 5.56 -15.01 -16.00
CA PRO A 66 5.06 -15.63 -14.78
C PRO A 66 5.66 -17.00 -14.46
N THR A 67 6.15 -17.73 -15.46
CA THR A 67 6.74 -19.07 -15.30
C THR A 67 8.09 -19.06 -14.59
N ALA A 68 8.82 -17.95 -14.66
CA ALA A 68 10.11 -17.78 -13.98
C ALA A 68 9.97 -17.44 -12.48
N LEU A 69 8.81 -16.91 -12.05
CA LEU A 69 8.61 -16.46 -10.68
C LEU A 69 8.80 -17.55 -9.61
N PRO A 70 8.32 -18.81 -9.76
CA PRO A 70 8.46 -19.83 -8.73
C PRO A 70 9.92 -20.15 -8.39
N GLU A 71 10.80 -20.22 -9.42
CA GLU A 71 12.23 -20.48 -9.19
C GLU A 71 12.92 -19.27 -8.58
N PHE A 72 12.59 -18.07 -9.03
CA PHE A 72 13.03 -16.83 -8.42
C PHE A 72 12.66 -16.76 -6.93
N GLU A 73 11.38 -16.98 -6.59
CA GLU A 73 10.92 -16.96 -5.21
C GLU A 73 11.61 -18.04 -4.36
N ARG A 74 11.89 -19.21 -4.95
CA ARG A 74 12.61 -20.27 -4.27
C ARG A 74 14.02 -19.83 -3.90
N GLN A 75 14.74 -19.20 -4.84
CA GLN A 75 16.10 -18.72 -4.62
C GLN A 75 16.17 -17.59 -3.59
N VAL A 76 15.25 -16.63 -3.69
CA VAL A 76 15.18 -15.52 -2.74
C VAL A 76 14.88 -16.01 -1.31
N LYS A 77 14.02 -17.04 -1.17
CA LYS A 77 13.71 -17.64 0.15
C LYS A 77 14.88 -18.42 0.77
N LEU A 78 15.78 -18.92 -0.06
CA LEU A 78 16.96 -19.66 0.41
C LEU A 78 18.14 -18.76 0.78
N ASP A 79 18.06 -17.47 0.45
CA ASP A 79 19.10 -16.52 0.78
C ASP A 79 18.88 -15.95 2.17
N ASP A 80 19.78 -16.27 3.12
CA ASP A 80 19.67 -15.86 4.52
C ASP A 80 19.82 -14.34 4.72
N ASP A 81 20.44 -13.65 3.78
CA ASP A 81 20.64 -12.19 3.83
C ASP A 81 19.38 -11.41 3.43
N VAL A 82 18.39 -12.08 2.82
CA VAL A 82 17.11 -11.49 2.49
C VAL A 82 16.15 -11.66 3.67
N MET A 83 15.97 -10.61 4.45
CA MET A 83 15.05 -10.63 5.59
C MET A 83 13.61 -10.80 5.15
N ARG A 84 13.21 -10.12 4.06
CA ARG A 84 11.86 -10.19 3.49
C ARG A 84 11.86 -9.74 2.04
N TYR A 85 10.92 -10.26 1.26
CA TYR A 85 10.67 -9.81 -0.10
C TYR A 85 9.16 -9.76 -0.38
N LEU A 86 8.79 -8.98 -1.38
CA LEU A 86 7.42 -8.88 -1.90
C LEU A 86 7.47 -8.82 -3.42
N VAL A 87 6.62 -9.63 -4.05
CA VAL A 87 6.41 -9.60 -5.50
C VAL A 87 4.98 -9.18 -5.76
N VAL A 88 4.76 -8.12 -6.50
CA VAL A 88 3.44 -7.64 -6.89
C VAL A 88 3.41 -7.30 -8.37
N ILE A 89 2.22 -7.42 -8.98
CA ILE A 89 2.00 -6.91 -10.33
C ILE A 89 1.97 -5.38 -10.22
N ASN A 90 2.78 -4.70 -11.01
CA ASN A 90 2.77 -3.24 -11.09
C ASN A 90 1.63 -2.79 -12.01
N GLU A 91 0.72 -1.97 -11.46
CA GLU A 91 -0.41 -1.38 -12.18
C GLU A 91 -0.09 0.05 -12.67
N GLY A 92 1.19 0.43 -12.68
CA GLY A 92 1.68 1.78 -13.02
C GLY A 92 2.13 2.58 -11.80
N GLU A 93 2.31 1.91 -10.65
CA GLU A 93 2.87 2.53 -9.45
C GLU A 93 4.35 2.89 -9.68
N PRO A 94 4.79 4.14 -9.34
CA PRO A 94 6.19 4.51 -9.43
C PRO A 94 7.02 3.76 -8.37
N THR A 95 8.32 3.59 -8.60
CA THR A 95 9.27 3.05 -7.61
C THR A 95 9.37 3.94 -6.38
N THR A 96 9.17 5.25 -6.57
CA THR A 96 9.10 6.25 -5.50
C THR A 96 7.90 6.03 -4.60
N GLY A 97 7.98 6.51 -3.35
CA GLY A 97 6.93 6.33 -2.35
C GLY A 97 5.69 7.23 -2.50
N TYR A 98 5.37 7.71 -3.70
CA TYR A 98 4.24 8.61 -3.91
C TYR A 98 3.06 7.92 -4.59
N SER A 99 1.84 8.31 -4.18
CA SER A 99 0.60 7.92 -4.86
C SER A 99 0.35 8.82 -6.08
N LEU A 100 -0.25 8.24 -7.13
CA LEU A 100 -0.66 9.02 -8.30
C LEU A 100 -1.97 9.74 -7.98
N MET A 101 -1.93 11.06 -8.04
CA MET A 101 -3.08 11.93 -7.85
C MET A 101 -3.61 12.37 -9.22
N LYS A 102 -4.93 12.47 -9.35
CA LYS A 102 -5.56 13.02 -10.53
C LYS A 102 -5.33 14.54 -10.52
N GLU A 103 -4.66 15.05 -11.54
CA GLU A 103 -4.64 16.49 -11.77
C GLU A 103 -6.07 16.94 -12.01
N ARG A 104 -6.60 17.79 -11.14
CA ARG A 104 -7.94 18.31 -11.24
C ARG A 104 -7.88 19.54 -12.15
N PRO A 105 -8.45 19.48 -13.38
CA PRO A 105 -8.67 20.70 -14.14
C PRO A 105 -9.64 21.59 -13.34
N GLU A 106 -9.27 22.83 -13.11
CA GLU A 106 -10.07 23.80 -12.40
C GLU A 106 -11.49 23.84 -13.03
N GLY A 107 -12.51 23.44 -12.27
CA GLY A 107 -13.92 23.57 -12.63
C GLY A 107 -14.67 22.32 -13.07
N THR A 108 -14.11 21.12 -12.99
CA THR A 108 -14.83 19.87 -13.29
C THR A 108 -15.35 19.21 -12.01
N ILE A 109 -16.66 19.02 -11.93
CA ILE A 109 -17.33 18.17 -10.93
C ILE A 109 -17.03 16.73 -11.32
N ASP A 110 -16.45 15.91 -10.43
CA ASP A 110 -16.21 14.48 -10.68
C ASP A 110 -17.56 13.77 -10.88
N PRO A 111 -17.75 13.00 -11.98
CA PRO A 111 -18.95 12.20 -12.16
C PRO A 111 -19.12 11.13 -11.07
N ASP A 112 -18.05 10.72 -10.38
CA ASP A 112 -18.12 9.86 -9.20
C ASP A 112 -18.65 10.57 -7.93
N GLU A 113 -18.76 11.90 -7.94
CA GLU A 113 -19.37 12.69 -6.86
C GLU A 113 -20.90 12.80 -6.98
N VAL A 114 -21.48 12.47 -8.16
CA VAL A 114 -22.91 12.65 -8.46
C VAL A 114 -23.71 11.35 -8.25
N GLU A 115 -23.06 10.19 -8.12
CA GLU A 115 -23.76 8.90 -8.00
C GLU A 115 -23.91 8.37 -6.56
N GLU A 116 -23.82 9.20 -5.54
CA GLU A 116 -24.16 8.80 -4.16
C GLU A 116 -25.26 9.72 -3.58
N GLU A 117 -26.23 10.13 -4.37
CA GLU A 117 -27.54 10.50 -3.88
C GLU A 117 -28.46 9.28 -4.03
N ASP A 118 -28.84 8.74 -2.88
CA ASP A 118 -30.05 7.96 -2.64
C ASP A 118 -30.21 6.60 -3.36
N ASP A 119 -29.70 5.56 -2.72
CA ASP A 119 -30.33 4.25 -2.77
C ASP A 119 -30.36 3.63 -1.36
N ASP A 120 -31.05 4.28 -0.45
CA ASP A 120 -31.52 3.73 0.82
C ASP A 120 -33.00 4.16 1.02
N GLU A 121 -33.84 3.87 0.03
CA GLU A 121 -35.29 3.72 0.23
C GLU A 121 -35.59 2.22 0.37
N GLU A 122 -35.31 1.65 1.52
CA GLU A 122 -36.11 0.52 1.99
C GLU A 122 -37.25 1.12 2.83
N GLU A 123 -38.41 1.20 2.19
CA GLU A 123 -39.70 1.37 2.84
C GLU A 123 -39.96 0.12 3.70
N ASP A 124 -39.75 0.21 4.99
CA ASP A 124 -40.43 -0.62 5.97
C ASP A 124 -41.38 0.26 6.77
N ASP A 125 -42.62 0.22 6.35
CA ASP A 125 -43.80 0.61 7.15
C ASP A 125 -43.93 -0.28 8.38
N ASP A 126 -43.42 0.19 9.53
CA ASP A 126 -43.94 -0.18 10.83
C ASP A 126 -43.86 1.02 11.79
N ASP A 127 -45.06 1.64 11.94
CA ASP A 127 -45.36 2.71 12.86
C ASP A 127 -45.27 2.23 14.33
N ASP A 128 -44.08 2.40 14.92
CA ASP A 128 -43.91 2.45 16.37
C ASP A 128 -42.81 3.44 16.74
N SER A 129 -43.19 4.69 16.89
CA SER A 129 -42.28 5.83 17.10
C SER A 129 -41.70 5.88 18.49
N PRO A 130 -40.38 5.67 18.68
CA PRO A 130 -39.66 6.17 19.86
C PRO A 130 -39.16 7.60 19.62
N PRO A 131 -38.88 8.38 20.68
CA PRO A 131 -38.80 9.83 20.67
C PRO A 131 -37.65 10.37 19.82
N GLU A 132 -37.93 11.50 19.13
CA GLU A 132 -36.99 12.27 18.32
C GLU A 132 -35.70 12.62 19.09
N PHE A 133 -34.61 11.95 18.74
CA PHE A 133 -33.28 12.34 19.15
C PHE A 133 -32.77 13.43 18.22
N GLN A 134 -32.92 14.70 18.60
CA GLN A 134 -32.26 15.83 17.93
C GLN A 134 -30.75 15.79 18.15
N GLY A 135 -30.09 14.75 17.64
CA GLY A 135 -28.65 14.66 17.53
C GLY A 135 -28.20 15.44 16.30
N GLY A 136 -27.64 16.62 16.54
CA GLY A 136 -27.04 17.42 15.46
C GLY A 136 -26.13 16.54 14.60
N ARG A 137 -26.43 16.47 13.30
CA ARG A 137 -25.55 15.86 12.29
C ARG A 137 -24.24 16.64 12.28
N GLY A 138 -23.28 16.19 13.09
CA GLY A 138 -21.93 16.71 13.05
C GLY A 138 -21.45 16.66 11.59
N ARG A 139 -21.01 17.79 11.06
CA ARG A 139 -20.42 17.94 9.72
C ARG A 139 -19.29 16.89 9.61
N ARG A 140 -19.57 15.78 8.94
CA ARG A 140 -18.58 14.75 8.70
C ARG A 140 -17.51 15.35 7.79
N SER A 141 -16.27 15.38 8.27
CA SER A 141 -15.14 15.88 7.52
C SER A 141 -15.00 15.04 6.23
N ARG A 142 -15.27 15.67 5.10
CA ARG A 142 -14.96 15.08 3.78
C ARG A 142 -13.45 15.15 3.63
N HIS A 143 -12.84 14.14 3.03
CA HIS A 143 -11.43 14.18 2.71
C HIS A 143 -11.21 15.31 1.68
N GLU A 144 -10.72 16.47 2.15
CA GLU A 144 -10.34 17.59 1.29
C GLU A 144 -8.95 17.30 0.72
N GLY A 145 -8.89 16.83 -0.50
CA GLY A 145 -7.64 16.58 -1.22
C GLY A 145 -7.91 16.15 -2.66
N PRO A 146 -6.90 16.21 -3.54
CA PRO A 146 -7.04 15.73 -4.89
C PRO A 146 -7.40 14.25 -4.88
N SER A 147 -8.28 13.82 -5.81
CA SER A 147 -8.68 12.42 -5.90
C SER A 147 -7.48 11.56 -6.27
N ILE A 148 -7.24 10.50 -5.49
CA ILE A 148 -6.13 9.58 -5.70
C ILE A 148 -6.55 8.58 -6.78
N THR A 149 -5.85 8.57 -7.92
CA THR A 149 -6.13 7.65 -9.03
C THR A 149 -5.56 6.27 -8.75
N LEU A 150 -4.34 6.21 -8.21
CA LEU A 150 -3.65 4.98 -7.84
C LEU A 150 -2.96 5.17 -6.48
N LEU A 151 -3.40 4.39 -5.50
CA LEU A 151 -2.86 4.44 -4.14
C LEU A 151 -1.65 3.52 -4.04
N ASN A 152 -0.46 4.13 -3.87
CA ASN A 152 0.78 3.39 -3.71
C ASN A 152 0.93 2.88 -2.27
N TYR A 153 1.24 1.59 -2.09
CA TYR A 153 1.46 1.00 -0.76
C TYR A 153 2.75 1.49 -0.07
N LYS A 154 3.64 2.13 -0.81
CA LYS A 154 4.87 2.75 -0.30
C LYS A 154 4.64 4.15 0.26
N ASP A 155 3.48 4.77 -0.03
CA ASP A 155 3.09 6.09 0.44
C ASP A 155 2.55 6.03 1.87
N VAL A 156 3.48 5.96 2.82
CA VAL A 156 3.17 5.83 4.26
C VAL A 156 2.40 7.04 4.78
N GLU A 157 2.69 8.23 4.28
CA GLU A 157 2.03 9.46 4.72
C GLU A 157 0.55 9.44 4.37
N THR A 158 0.23 9.18 3.10
CA THR A 158 -1.16 9.10 2.64
C THR A 158 -1.91 7.95 3.33
N LEU A 159 -1.28 6.75 3.44
CA LEU A 159 -1.90 5.61 4.10
C LEU A 159 -2.21 5.87 5.57
N SER A 160 -1.33 6.59 6.28
CA SER A 160 -1.50 6.90 7.71
C SER A 160 -2.75 7.73 7.99
N ARG A 161 -3.19 8.57 7.04
CA ARG A 161 -4.42 9.38 7.16
C ARG A 161 -5.69 8.52 7.23
N PHE A 162 -5.64 7.30 6.71
CA PHE A 162 -6.76 6.36 6.70
C PHE A 162 -6.67 5.30 7.81
N LEU A 163 -5.72 5.46 8.74
CA LEU A 163 -5.54 4.58 9.88
C LEU A 163 -5.93 5.30 11.18
N THR A 164 -6.46 4.54 12.13
CA THR A 164 -6.66 5.04 13.49
C THR A 164 -5.34 5.09 14.25
N GLU A 165 -5.31 5.74 15.42
CA GLU A 165 -4.15 5.73 16.34
C GLU A 165 -3.75 4.29 16.73
N SER A 166 -4.72 3.38 16.86
CA SER A 166 -4.45 1.97 17.14
C SER A 166 -3.99 1.17 15.90
N GLY A 167 -3.86 1.80 14.73
CA GLY A 167 -3.46 1.17 13.47
C GLY A 167 -4.59 0.48 12.71
N LYS A 168 -5.87 0.59 13.08
CA LYS A 168 -7.00 0.00 12.34
C LYS A 168 -7.36 0.87 11.14
N ILE A 169 -7.77 0.23 10.03
CA ILE A 169 -8.25 0.93 8.84
C ILE A 169 -9.60 1.58 9.15
N LEU A 170 -9.72 2.87 8.86
CA LEU A 170 -10.97 3.62 9.02
C LEU A 170 -12.04 3.07 8.05
N PRO A 171 -13.29 2.93 8.49
CA PRO A 171 -14.38 2.46 7.64
C PRO A 171 -14.78 3.51 6.59
N LYS A 172 -15.31 3.07 5.44
CA LYS A 172 -15.79 3.91 4.34
C LYS A 172 -16.70 5.06 4.82
N ARG A 173 -17.60 4.78 5.75
CA ARG A 173 -18.55 5.79 6.29
C ARG A 173 -17.87 6.97 7.02
N THR A 174 -16.65 6.75 7.53
CA THR A 174 -15.87 7.79 8.22
C THR A 174 -15.05 8.60 7.23
N THR A 175 -14.38 7.92 6.29
CA THR A 175 -13.48 8.53 5.31
C THR A 175 -14.22 9.08 4.09
N LYS A 176 -15.47 8.64 3.86
CA LYS A 176 -16.31 9.01 2.69
C LYS A 176 -15.63 8.77 1.34
N VAL A 177 -14.83 7.73 1.26
CA VAL A 177 -14.19 7.29 0.03
C VAL A 177 -15.08 6.28 -0.71
N THR A 178 -14.84 6.11 -2.03
CA THR A 178 -15.57 5.12 -2.84
C THR A 178 -15.25 3.68 -2.40
N ALA A 179 -16.14 2.74 -2.70
CA ALA A 179 -15.92 1.32 -2.38
C ALA A 179 -14.69 0.73 -3.12
N ARG A 180 -14.41 1.24 -4.33
CA ARG A 180 -13.21 0.88 -5.10
C ARG A 180 -11.96 1.31 -4.36
N PHE A 181 -11.89 2.57 -3.94
CA PHE A 181 -10.78 3.11 -3.16
C PHE A 181 -10.56 2.34 -1.85
N GLN A 182 -11.63 2.03 -1.11
CA GLN A 182 -11.53 1.28 0.15
C GLN A 182 -10.90 -0.12 -0.06
N ARG A 183 -11.17 -0.78 -1.19
CA ARG A 183 -10.54 -2.06 -1.54
C ARG A 183 -9.04 -1.89 -1.85
N GLN A 184 -8.69 -0.87 -2.62
CA GLN A 184 -7.29 -0.52 -2.90
C GLN A 184 -6.53 -0.18 -1.61
N LEU A 185 -7.12 0.65 -0.74
CA LEU A 185 -6.58 1.00 0.57
C LEU A 185 -6.30 -0.25 1.42
N GLY A 186 -7.26 -1.18 1.48
CA GLY A 186 -7.08 -2.43 2.22
C GLY A 186 -5.90 -3.28 1.70
N SER A 187 -5.70 -3.33 0.39
CA SER A 187 -4.57 -4.03 -0.23
C SER A 187 -3.24 -3.30 0.00
N ALA A 188 -3.22 -1.98 -0.19
CA ALA A 188 -2.03 -1.15 0.02
C ALA A 188 -1.55 -1.20 1.48
N VAL A 189 -2.45 -1.05 2.45
CA VAL A 189 -2.09 -1.16 3.88
C VAL A 189 -1.55 -2.54 4.24
N LYS A 190 -2.10 -3.63 3.69
CA LYS A 190 -1.59 -4.98 3.92
C LYS A 190 -0.17 -5.15 3.38
N ARG A 191 0.11 -4.65 2.16
CA ARG A 191 1.46 -4.66 1.55
C ARG A 191 2.45 -3.83 2.38
N ALA A 192 2.06 -2.60 2.76
CA ALA A 192 2.89 -1.71 3.59
C ALA A 192 3.22 -2.32 4.96
N ARG A 193 2.24 -2.97 5.61
CA ARG A 193 2.47 -3.71 6.86
C ARG A 193 3.40 -4.90 6.69
N TYR A 194 3.24 -5.65 5.61
CA TYR A 194 4.12 -6.78 5.32
C TYR A 194 5.57 -6.33 5.14
N LEU A 195 5.79 -5.19 4.51
CA LEU A 195 7.11 -4.58 4.32
C LEU A 195 7.63 -3.81 5.56
N ALA A 196 6.95 -3.88 6.69
CA ALA A 196 7.28 -3.12 7.91
C ALA A 196 7.44 -1.60 7.69
N LEU A 197 6.75 -1.04 6.70
CA LEU A 197 6.65 0.41 6.51
C LEU A 197 5.63 1.02 7.48
N ILE A 198 4.60 0.25 7.86
CA ILE A 198 3.56 0.63 8.81
C ILE A 198 3.39 -0.50 9.84
N PRO A 199 3.23 -0.20 11.13
CA PRO A 199 2.99 -1.21 12.16
C PRO A 199 1.59 -1.83 12.01
N TYR A 200 1.42 -3.07 12.48
CA TYR A 200 0.11 -3.72 12.55
C TYR A 200 -0.77 -3.09 13.63
N VAL A 201 -0.18 -2.79 14.78
CA VAL A 201 -0.81 -2.12 15.93
C VAL A 201 0.20 -1.13 16.50
N ARG A 202 -0.21 0.10 16.78
CA ARG A 202 0.69 1.13 17.32
C ARG A 202 1.04 0.93 18.82
N ASN A 203 0.27 0.11 19.53
CA ASN A 203 0.46 -0.09 20.98
C ASN A 203 1.36 -1.30 21.33
N HIS A 204 2.28 -1.67 20.44
CA HIS A 204 3.38 -2.56 20.82
C HIS A 204 4.57 -1.75 21.32
N GLU A 205 4.35 -0.89 22.29
CA GLU A 205 5.39 -0.51 23.23
C GLU A 205 5.53 -1.66 24.23
N ALA A 206 6.49 -2.53 23.97
CA ALA A 206 6.99 -3.50 24.90
C ALA A 206 8.37 -3.08 25.37
#